data_bbbb0610c310206e541b1ae45c53145b
#
_entry.id   bbbb0610c310206e541b1ae45c53145b
#
_cell.length_a   1.000
_cell.length_b   1.000
_cell.length_c   1.000
_cell.angle_alpha   90.00
_cell.angle_beta   90.00
_cell.angle_gamma   90.00
#
_symmetry.space_group_name_H-M   'P 1'
#
loop_
_entity.id
_entity.type
_entity.pdbx_description
1 polymer ?
#
loop_
_entity_poly.entity_id
_entity_poly.type
_entity_poly.pdbx_seq_one_letter_code
_entity_poly.pdbx_strand_id
1 'polypeptide(L)'
;MKRSETIGYKIRLIHNQVHKTMEFKRKENEDDLTSMQRWTLGFLHEHEGQDIYQRDIEAAFSVSRATASNMLSVMERKGLIERHSVEHDARLKRLELTERGKMLFTRADQDVKEMEDTLLADMSEEDVETLKKLLDQMLSNLGVETDIDTRCCGSEGE
;
A
#
# COMPACT_ATOMS: atom_id res chain seq x y z
N MET A 1 -32.59 -12.34 -11.51
CA MET A 1 -31.73 -11.84 -10.39
C MET A 1 -31.71 -10.32 -10.48
N LYS A 2 -32.13 -9.62 -9.42
CA LYS A 2 -32.08 -8.16 -9.39
C LYS A 2 -30.61 -7.73 -9.34
N ARG A 3 -30.24 -6.70 -10.10
CA ARG A 3 -28.86 -6.17 -10.15
C ARG A 3 -28.31 -5.79 -8.78
N SER A 4 -29.19 -5.30 -7.91
CA SER A 4 -28.88 -4.93 -6.50
C SER A 4 -28.52 -6.11 -5.59
N GLU A 5 -28.80 -7.35 -6.02
CA GLU A 5 -28.54 -8.57 -5.24
C GLU A 5 -27.21 -9.22 -5.63
N THR A 6 -26.55 -8.73 -6.68
CA THR A 6 -25.28 -9.31 -7.12
C THR A 6 -24.12 -8.94 -6.19
N ILE A 7 -23.20 -9.89 -6.00
CA ILE A 7 -21.97 -9.65 -5.21
C ILE A 7 -21.17 -8.47 -5.77
N GLY A 8 -20.99 -8.41 -7.10
CA GLY A 8 -20.27 -7.30 -7.75
C GLY A 8 -20.91 -5.92 -7.48
N TYR A 9 -22.25 -5.84 -7.36
CA TYR A 9 -22.89 -4.60 -6.99
C TYR A 9 -22.60 -4.21 -5.53
N LYS A 10 -22.63 -5.16 -4.61
CA LYS A 10 -22.31 -4.94 -3.20
C LYS A 10 -20.85 -4.50 -3.03
N ILE A 11 -19.92 -5.19 -3.69
CA ILE A 11 -18.49 -4.80 -3.69
C ILE A 11 -18.32 -3.36 -4.17
N ARG A 12 -19.00 -2.98 -5.26
CA ARG A 12 -18.93 -1.60 -5.77
C ARG A 12 -19.46 -0.58 -4.77
N LEU A 13 -20.55 -0.88 -4.07
CA LEU A 13 -21.09 0.04 -3.05
C LEU A 13 -20.11 0.21 -1.89
N ILE A 14 -19.55 -0.89 -1.39
CA ILE A 14 -18.53 -0.87 -0.33
C ILE A 14 -17.33 -0.05 -0.78
N HIS A 15 -16.78 -0.36 -1.96
CA HIS A 15 -15.65 0.36 -2.52
C HIS A 15 -15.90 1.87 -2.61
N ASN A 16 -17.05 2.28 -3.15
CA ASN A 16 -17.38 3.70 -3.28
C ASN A 16 -17.48 4.39 -1.93
N GLN A 17 -18.09 3.74 -0.93
CA GLN A 17 -18.23 4.32 0.40
C GLN A 17 -16.90 4.40 1.14
N VAL A 18 -16.08 3.36 1.09
CA VAL A 18 -14.72 3.36 1.64
C VAL A 18 -13.89 4.48 1.01
N HIS A 19 -13.90 4.56 -0.32
CA HIS A 19 -13.16 5.60 -1.04
C HIS A 19 -13.60 7.01 -0.62
N LYS A 20 -14.91 7.27 -0.55
CA LYS A 20 -15.45 8.56 -0.13
C LYS A 20 -15.03 8.94 1.30
N THR A 21 -15.10 8.00 2.23
CA THR A 21 -14.72 8.23 3.62
C THR A 21 -13.22 8.48 3.76
N MET A 22 -12.40 7.70 3.06
CA MET A 22 -10.95 7.88 3.07
C MET A 22 -10.53 9.21 2.40
N GLU A 23 -11.22 9.65 1.36
CA GLU A 23 -10.98 10.96 0.76
C GLU A 23 -11.34 12.12 1.70
N PHE A 24 -12.44 11.98 2.46
CA PHE A 24 -12.82 12.98 3.45
C PHE A 24 -11.75 13.11 4.54
N LYS A 25 -11.29 11.99 5.12
CA LYS A 25 -10.21 11.97 6.12
C LYS A 25 -8.91 12.59 5.58
N ARG A 26 -8.56 12.31 4.32
CA ARG A 26 -7.39 12.91 3.67
C ARG A 26 -7.46 14.43 3.60
N LYS A 27 -8.63 14.96 3.23
CA LYS A 27 -8.84 16.41 3.16
C LYS A 27 -8.76 17.07 4.54
N GLU A 28 -9.34 16.44 5.56
CA GLU A 28 -9.24 16.93 6.95
C GLU A 28 -7.78 16.93 7.46
N ASN A 29 -6.99 15.97 7.01
CA ASN A 29 -5.59 15.80 7.41
C ASN A 29 -4.59 16.59 6.54
N GLU A 30 -5.07 17.36 5.55
CA GLU A 30 -4.24 18.05 4.55
C GLU A 30 -3.25 17.10 3.84
N ASP A 31 -3.64 15.83 3.70
CA ASP A 31 -2.82 14.80 3.05
C ASP A 31 -2.95 14.92 1.53
N ASP A 32 -1.90 15.42 0.89
CA ASP A 32 -1.79 15.58 -0.55
C ASP A 32 -1.06 14.40 -1.24
N LEU A 33 -0.92 13.27 -0.54
CA LEU A 33 -0.23 12.10 -1.08
C LEU A 33 -1.12 11.32 -2.04
N THR A 34 -0.53 10.86 -3.14
CA THR A 34 -1.17 9.89 -4.04
C THR A 34 -1.24 8.51 -3.39
N SER A 35 -2.12 7.64 -3.89
CA SER A 35 -2.20 6.25 -3.41
C SER A 35 -0.87 5.51 -3.52
N MET A 36 -0.15 5.71 -4.64
CA MET A 36 1.17 5.11 -4.85
C MET A 36 2.21 5.60 -3.83
N GLN A 37 2.19 6.89 -3.49
CA GLN A 37 3.10 7.42 -2.46
C GLN A 37 2.81 6.82 -1.09
N ARG A 38 1.53 6.65 -0.73
CA ARG A 38 1.15 5.97 0.53
C ARG A 38 1.59 4.53 0.57
N TRP A 39 1.38 3.78 -0.51
CA TRP A 39 1.85 2.40 -0.60
C TRP A 39 3.38 2.31 -0.50
N THR A 40 4.09 3.26 -1.09
CA THR A 40 5.55 3.33 -0.96
C THR A 40 5.99 3.61 0.47
N LEU A 41 5.28 4.48 1.22
CA LEU A 41 5.55 4.67 2.65
C LEU A 41 5.33 3.38 3.44
N GLY A 42 4.23 2.67 3.18
CA GLY A 42 3.95 1.37 3.82
C GLY A 42 5.03 0.34 3.50
N PHE A 43 5.38 0.19 2.24
CA PHE A 43 6.42 -0.74 1.80
C PHE A 43 7.76 -0.46 2.48
N LEU A 44 8.20 0.79 2.54
CA LEU A 44 9.45 1.16 3.20
C LEU A 44 9.39 0.96 4.72
N HIS A 45 8.22 1.16 5.33
CA HIS A 45 8.02 0.90 6.76
C HIS A 45 8.09 -0.59 7.10
N GLU A 46 7.42 -1.43 6.31
CA GLU A 46 7.44 -2.89 6.49
C GLU A 46 8.83 -3.50 6.30
N HIS A 47 9.67 -2.86 5.48
CA HIS A 47 11.05 -3.29 5.21
C HIS A 47 12.09 -2.42 5.95
N GLU A 48 11.71 -1.77 7.04
CA GLU A 48 12.65 -0.95 7.83
C GLU A 48 13.82 -1.82 8.34
N GLY A 49 15.04 -1.32 8.12
CA GLY A 49 16.27 -2.05 8.44
C GLY A 49 16.82 -2.91 7.30
N GLN A 50 16.12 -3.00 6.18
CA GLN A 50 16.60 -3.65 4.96
C GLN A 50 17.11 -2.62 3.95
N ASP A 51 18.00 -3.04 3.05
CA ASP A 51 18.52 -2.20 1.99
C ASP A 51 17.54 -2.17 0.80
N ILE A 52 16.63 -1.20 0.81
CA ILE A 52 15.63 -0.99 -0.25
C ILE A 52 16.11 0.06 -1.24
N TYR A 53 15.98 -0.25 -2.53
CA TYR A 53 16.38 0.58 -3.65
C TYR A 53 15.18 0.89 -4.56
N GLN A 54 15.37 1.84 -5.49
CA GLN A 54 14.33 2.17 -6.47
C GLN A 54 13.84 0.96 -7.28
N ARG A 55 14.74 0.03 -7.64
CA ARG A 55 14.38 -1.20 -8.38
C ARG A 55 13.39 -2.09 -7.63
N ASP A 56 13.46 -2.08 -6.30
CA ASP A 56 12.55 -2.88 -5.46
C ASP A 56 11.14 -2.28 -5.48
N ILE A 57 11.05 -0.94 -5.51
CA ILE A 57 9.79 -0.22 -5.74
C ILE A 57 9.24 -0.48 -7.14
N GLU A 58 10.10 -0.46 -8.18
CA GLU A 58 9.70 -0.78 -9.56
C GLU A 58 9.09 -2.18 -9.65
N ALA A 59 9.72 -3.17 -9.00
CA ALA A 59 9.26 -4.55 -8.96
C ALA A 59 7.98 -4.72 -8.14
N ALA A 60 7.94 -4.19 -6.91
CA ALA A 60 6.80 -4.34 -6.00
C ALA A 60 5.51 -3.77 -6.59
N PHE A 61 5.60 -2.65 -7.29
CA PHE A 61 4.42 -1.95 -7.83
C PHE A 61 4.22 -2.13 -9.34
N SER A 62 5.07 -2.91 -10.00
CA SER A 62 5.03 -3.13 -11.46
C SER A 62 4.99 -1.83 -12.25
N VAL A 63 5.79 -0.84 -11.84
CA VAL A 63 5.87 0.48 -12.48
C VAL A 63 7.18 0.64 -13.25
N SER A 64 7.17 1.53 -14.26
CA SER A 64 8.38 1.85 -15.01
C SER A 64 9.40 2.59 -14.15
N ARG A 65 10.68 2.46 -14.50
CA ARG A 65 11.78 3.21 -13.90
C ARG A 65 11.53 4.73 -13.86
N ALA A 66 10.99 5.28 -14.94
CA ALA A 66 10.68 6.70 -15.03
C ALA A 66 9.58 7.11 -14.03
N THR A 67 8.53 6.29 -13.90
CA THR A 67 7.43 6.52 -12.96
C THR A 67 7.93 6.45 -11.52
N ALA A 68 8.68 5.41 -11.15
CA ALA A 68 9.26 5.26 -9.82
C ALA A 68 10.21 6.42 -9.50
N SER A 69 11.10 6.78 -10.42
CA SER A 69 12.05 7.88 -10.24
C SER A 69 11.36 9.22 -9.98
N ASN A 70 10.33 9.55 -10.77
CA ASN A 70 9.56 10.79 -10.59
C ASN A 70 8.83 10.81 -9.25
N MET A 71 8.14 9.71 -8.90
CA MET A 71 7.43 9.59 -7.62
C MET A 71 8.37 9.75 -6.44
N LEU A 72 9.49 9.00 -6.41
CA LEU A 72 10.47 9.05 -5.33
C LEU A 72 11.12 10.44 -5.22
N SER A 73 11.37 11.14 -6.34
CA SER A 73 11.89 12.50 -6.32
C SER A 73 10.89 13.49 -5.72
N VAL A 74 9.59 13.30 -5.94
CA VAL A 74 8.55 14.10 -5.29
C VAL A 74 8.52 13.80 -3.79
N MET A 75 8.60 12.53 -3.39
CA MET A 75 8.59 12.13 -1.98
C MET A 75 9.82 12.67 -1.23
N GLU A 76 11.00 12.62 -1.84
CA GLU A 76 12.23 13.20 -1.29
C GLU A 76 12.11 14.71 -1.12
N ARG A 77 11.60 15.42 -2.12
CA ARG A 77 11.36 16.88 -2.06
C ARG A 77 10.34 17.26 -1.00
N LYS A 78 9.34 16.41 -0.73
CA LYS A 78 8.37 16.56 0.37
C LYS A 78 8.99 16.21 1.74
N GLY A 79 10.23 15.72 1.78
CA GLY A 79 10.91 15.29 3.00
C GLY A 79 10.30 14.04 3.63
N LEU A 80 9.77 13.13 2.83
CA LEU A 80 9.17 11.87 3.29
C LEU A 80 10.15 10.72 3.29
N ILE A 81 11.10 10.76 2.38
CA ILE A 81 12.18 9.78 2.23
C ILE A 81 13.51 10.49 2.06
N GLU A 82 14.57 9.76 2.35
CA GLU A 82 15.97 10.13 2.06
C GLU A 82 16.61 9.06 1.19
N ARG A 83 17.62 9.49 0.40
CA ARG A 83 18.43 8.62 -0.46
C ARG A 83 19.86 8.62 0.03
N HIS A 84 20.33 7.50 0.52
CA HIS A 84 21.68 7.35 1.01
C HIS A 84 22.56 6.62 -0.02
N SER A 85 23.76 7.15 -0.26
CA SER A 85 24.75 6.48 -1.11
C SER A 85 25.27 5.22 -0.41
N VAL A 86 25.47 4.15 -1.17
CA VAL A 86 26.07 2.90 -0.67
C VAL A 86 27.57 2.97 -0.88
N GLU A 87 28.35 2.54 0.12
CA GLU A 87 29.83 2.66 0.10
C GLU A 87 30.50 2.00 -1.12
N HIS A 88 29.91 0.94 -1.65
CA HIS A 88 30.48 0.16 -2.75
C HIS A 88 29.96 0.52 -4.14
N ASP A 89 28.86 1.28 -4.25
CA ASP A 89 28.34 1.75 -5.53
C ASP A 89 27.59 3.08 -5.37
N ALA A 90 28.23 4.17 -5.78
CA ALA A 90 27.64 5.52 -5.74
C ALA A 90 26.40 5.68 -6.63
N ARG A 91 26.13 4.72 -7.55
CA ARG A 91 24.95 4.74 -8.41
C ARG A 91 23.71 4.18 -7.71
N LEU A 92 23.91 3.31 -6.71
CA LEU A 92 22.84 2.78 -5.89
C LEU A 92 22.51 3.75 -4.77
N LYS A 93 21.23 4.03 -4.61
CA LYS A 93 20.71 4.89 -3.54
C LYS A 93 19.72 4.09 -2.71
N ARG A 94 20.08 3.79 -1.47
CA ARG A 94 19.20 3.18 -0.49
C ARG A 94 18.12 4.20 -0.10
N LEU A 95 16.88 3.74 0.00
CA LEU A 95 15.72 4.54 0.36
C LEU A 95 15.40 4.32 1.83
N GLU A 96 15.20 5.39 2.57
CA GLU A 96 14.80 5.35 3.97
C GLU A 96 13.67 6.35 4.22
N LEU A 97 12.77 5.99 5.16
CA LEU A 97 11.76 6.93 5.63
C LEU A 97 12.40 7.96 6.56
N THR A 98 12.05 9.22 6.35
CA THR A 98 12.29 10.26 7.35
C THR A 98 11.30 10.14 8.52
N GLU A 99 11.55 10.83 9.64
CA GLU A 99 10.58 10.92 10.73
C GLU A 99 9.22 11.45 10.25
N ARG A 100 9.22 12.41 9.33
CA ARG A 100 7.99 12.91 8.70
C ARG A 100 7.28 11.83 7.90
N GLY A 101 8.01 11.04 7.13
CA GLY A 101 7.46 9.89 6.38
C GLY A 101 6.84 8.87 7.31
N LYS A 102 7.50 8.51 8.42
CA LYS A 102 6.98 7.60 9.44
C LYS A 102 5.72 8.13 10.10
N MET A 103 5.68 9.41 10.46
CA MET A 103 4.49 10.04 11.04
C MET A 103 3.29 10.00 10.09
N LEU A 104 3.49 10.31 8.81
CA LEU A 104 2.42 10.27 7.81
C LEU A 104 1.94 8.85 7.54
N PHE A 105 2.86 7.87 7.51
CA PHE A 105 2.48 6.46 7.41
C PHE A 105 1.63 6.04 8.60
N THR A 106 2.06 6.29 9.84
CA THR A 106 1.34 5.93 11.06
C THR A 106 -0.08 6.50 11.06
N ARG A 107 -0.24 7.74 10.62
CA ARG A 107 -1.56 8.38 10.50
C ARG A 107 -2.44 7.73 9.46
N ALA A 108 -1.89 7.46 8.27
CA ALA A 108 -2.62 6.77 7.19
C ALA A 108 -3.02 5.35 7.60
N ASP A 109 -2.14 4.62 8.29
CA ASP A 109 -2.40 3.29 8.83
C ASP A 109 -3.52 3.31 9.88
N GLN A 110 -3.54 4.32 10.74
CA GLN A 110 -4.61 4.53 11.70
C GLN A 110 -5.96 4.77 11.01
N ASP A 111 -6.00 5.60 9.96
CA ASP A 111 -7.22 5.84 9.18
C ASP A 111 -7.74 4.55 8.51
N VAL A 112 -6.84 3.69 8.04
CA VAL A 112 -7.19 2.36 7.49
C VAL A 112 -7.76 1.45 8.57
N LYS A 113 -7.14 1.39 9.75
CA LYS A 113 -7.62 0.59 10.88
C LYS A 113 -9.02 1.01 11.33
N GLU A 114 -9.26 2.31 11.48
CA GLU A 114 -10.58 2.83 11.85
C GLU A 114 -11.65 2.51 10.79
N MET A 115 -11.26 2.49 9.52
CA MET A 115 -12.16 2.06 8.44
C MET A 115 -12.46 0.58 8.52
N GLU A 116 -11.45 -0.26 8.77
CA GLU A 116 -11.60 -1.70 8.93
C GLU A 116 -12.51 -2.03 10.13
N ASP A 117 -12.30 -1.38 11.27
CA ASP A 117 -13.16 -1.52 12.46
C ASP A 117 -14.61 -1.15 12.12
N THR A 118 -14.83 -0.12 11.31
CA THR A 118 -16.18 0.29 10.86
C THR A 118 -16.79 -0.75 9.93
N LEU A 119 -16.03 -1.31 9.01
CA LEU A 119 -16.50 -2.33 8.06
C LEU A 119 -16.89 -3.64 8.75
N LEU A 120 -16.16 -3.99 9.80
CA LEU A 120 -16.29 -5.26 10.52
C LEU A 120 -17.13 -5.14 11.81
N ALA A 121 -17.67 -3.95 12.10
CA ALA A 121 -18.50 -3.73 13.30
C ALA A 121 -19.62 -4.76 13.37
N ASP A 122 -19.84 -5.31 14.56
CA ASP A 122 -20.86 -6.33 14.86
C ASP A 122 -20.66 -7.69 14.15
N MET A 123 -19.53 -7.94 13.50
CA MET A 123 -19.17 -9.24 12.97
C MET A 123 -18.40 -10.05 14.01
N SER A 124 -18.68 -11.36 14.09
CA SER A 124 -17.87 -12.27 14.93
C SER A 124 -16.49 -12.52 14.27
N GLU A 125 -15.49 -12.92 15.08
CA GLU A 125 -14.19 -13.32 14.56
C GLU A 125 -14.29 -14.44 13.52
N GLU A 126 -15.21 -15.40 13.71
CA GLU A 126 -15.45 -16.50 12.77
C GLU A 126 -16.02 -15.98 11.43
N ASP A 127 -16.95 -15.01 11.47
CA ASP A 127 -17.49 -14.38 10.27
C ASP A 127 -16.42 -13.61 9.50
N VAL A 128 -15.55 -12.87 10.22
CA VAL A 128 -14.45 -12.13 9.63
C VAL A 128 -13.47 -13.07 8.93
N GLU A 129 -13.07 -14.18 9.58
CA GLU A 129 -12.18 -15.17 8.97
C GLU A 129 -12.83 -15.87 7.76
N THR A 130 -14.14 -16.13 7.83
CA THR A 130 -14.89 -16.67 6.70
C THR A 130 -14.95 -15.68 5.54
N LEU A 131 -15.20 -14.40 5.84
CA LEU A 131 -15.23 -13.33 4.83
C LEU A 131 -13.89 -13.20 4.12
N LYS A 132 -12.77 -13.19 4.85
CA LYS A 132 -11.42 -13.16 4.25
C LYS A 132 -11.21 -14.32 3.28
N LYS A 133 -11.49 -15.55 3.69
CA LYS A 133 -11.36 -16.74 2.84
C LYS A 133 -12.21 -16.66 1.56
N LEU A 134 -13.43 -16.14 1.67
CA LEU A 134 -14.32 -15.99 0.52
C LEU A 134 -13.82 -14.90 -0.44
N LEU A 135 -13.28 -13.79 0.08
CA LEU A 135 -12.68 -12.74 -0.72
C LEU A 135 -11.41 -13.25 -1.44
N ASP A 136 -10.55 -14.00 -0.76
CA ASP A 136 -9.36 -14.61 -1.36
C ASP A 136 -9.74 -15.59 -2.49
N GLN A 137 -10.79 -16.40 -2.29
CA GLN A 137 -11.32 -17.28 -3.34
C GLN A 137 -11.83 -16.48 -4.53
N MET A 138 -12.49 -15.34 -4.31
CA MET A 138 -12.97 -14.49 -5.40
C MET A 138 -11.80 -13.85 -6.17
N LEU A 139 -10.76 -13.40 -5.49
CA LEU A 139 -9.55 -12.86 -6.10
C LEU A 139 -8.85 -13.93 -6.94
N SER A 140 -8.70 -15.14 -6.41
CA SER A 140 -8.14 -16.29 -7.12
C SER A 140 -8.94 -16.63 -8.38
N ASN A 141 -10.28 -16.63 -8.30
CA ASN A 141 -11.16 -16.87 -9.46
C ASN A 141 -11.01 -15.80 -10.55
N LEU A 142 -10.59 -14.60 -10.20
CA LEU A 142 -10.30 -13.50 -11.12
C LEU A 142 -8.84 -13.50 -11.63
N GLY A 143 -8.01 -14.46 -11.20
CA GLY A 143 -6.60 -14.55 -11.56
C GLY A 143 -5.73 -13.47 -10.88
N VAL A 144 -6.20 -12.90 -9.76
CA VAL A 144 -5.42 -11.96 -8.96
C VAL A 144 -4.62 -12.75 -7.92
N GLU A 145 -3.31 -12.65 -8.00
CA GLU A 145 -2.39 -13.17 -6.96
C GLU A 145 -2.29 -12.15 -5.84
N THR A 146 -2.59 -12.58 -4.61
CA THR A 146 -2.57 -11.72 -3.41
C THR A 146 -1.23 -11.71 -2.69
N ASP A 147 -0.29 -12.60 -3.06
CA ASP A 147 1.04 -12.68 -2.47
C ASP A 147 1.95 -11.54 -2.95
N ILE A 148 1.78 -10.35 -2.36
CA ILE A 148 2.73 -9.25 -2.52
C ILE A 148 4.03 -9.54 -1.73
N ASP A 149 3.96 -10.40 -0.72
CA ASP A 149 5.08 -10.70 0.19
C ASP A 149 6.23 -11.53 -0.42
N THR A 150 6.00 -12.25 -1.52
CA THR A 150 7.03 -13.18 -2.04
C THR A 150 7.87 -12.62 -3.19
N ARG A 151 7.56 -11.46 -3.75
CA ARG A 151 8.30 -10.91 -4.91
C ARG A 151 9.52 -10.06 -4.54
N CYS A 152 9.71 -9.71 -3.28
CA CYS A 152 10.79 -8.85 -2.84
C CYS A 152 12.03 -9.58 -2.31
N CYS A 153 11.95 -10.90 -2.08
CA CYS A 153 13.12 -11.71 -1.81
C CYS A 153 13.67 -12.22 -3.15
N GLY A 154 14.48 -11.38 -3.82
CA GLY A 154 15.25 -11.81 -4.98
C GLY A 154 16.06 -13.04 -4.59
N SER A 155 15.73 -14.18 -5.19
CA SER A 155 16.55 -15.36 -5.21
C SER A 155 17.97 -14.95 -5.57
N GLU A 156 18.90 -15.13 -4.64
CA GLU A 156 20.31 -15.24 -4.95
C GLU A 156 20.42 -16.37 -5.98
N GLY A 157 20.69 -15.99 -7.21
CA GLY A 157 20.99 -16.92 -8.29
C GLY A 157 22.35 -17.54 -8.07
N GLU A 158 22.39 -18.85 -8.16
CA GLU A 158 23.60 -19.61 -8.47
C GLU A 158 24.23 -19.15 -9.79
#